data_5e7786c73639ce8bc9a2e86f4da711a9
#
_entry.id   5e7786c73639ce8bc9a2e86f4da711a9
#
_cell.length_a   1.000
_cell.length_b   1.000
_cell.length_c   1.000
_cell.angle_alpha   90.00
_cell.angle_beta   90.00
_cell.angle_gamma   90.00
#
_symmetry.space_group_name_H-M   'P 1'
#
loop_
_entity.id
_entity.type
_entity.pdbx_description
1 polymer ?
#
loop_
_entity_poly.entity_id
_entity_poly.type
_entity_poly.pdbx_seq_one_letter_code
_entity_poly.pdbx_strand_id
1 'polypeptide(L)'
;MTNLTTKIKRDLPLRISLTIVLAMSLLLTVTLLVMLRYSRQSMKEDTMNMASITLDRACSNIDNILLSVEETIGNTYFNMRYDSPDLLQTYAHKIVENNPYVYGCAIAFKPHYFKGHDLFMVYAHRADSTNQDYAQRAIVHEDHFGTKPYTRQIWYTHTMTMNTSVWLNPMKGMKSSGIQPLTAVCAPLPDAEGNPVGVICTFVSTSLLSGIIAAAKPTPNSYCALVDRDGSFIVDPTGGYSLI
;
A
#
# COMPACT_ATOMS: atom_id res chain seq x y z
N MET A 1 43.87 -77.44 24.35
CA MET A 1 43.53 -76.63 23.19
C MET A 1 42.03 -76.39 22.96
N THR A 2 41.17 -76.69 23.89
CA THR A 2 39.68 -76.66 23.71
C THR A 2 38.97 -75.40 24.26
N ASN A 3 39.67 -74.52 24.94
CA ASN A 3 39.04 -73.30 25.51
C ASN A 3 39.01 -72.04 24.63
N LEU A 4 39.87 -72.01 23.60
CA LEU A 4 39.90 -70.83 22.71
C LEU A 4 38.76 -70.84 21.64
N THR A 5 38.47 -72.03 21.10
CA THR A 5 37.45 -72.20 20.04
C THR A 5 36.02 -72.06 20.57
N THR A 6 35.76 -72.41 21.85
CA THR A 6 34.45 -72.21 22.47
C THR A 6 34.19 -70.70 22.82
N LYS A 7 35.22 -69.98 23.20
CA LYS A 7 35.13 -68.53 23.45
C LYS A 7 34.86 -67.75 22.16
N ILE A 8 35.50 -68.13 21.06
CA ILE A 8 35.31 -67.49 19.70
C ILE A 8 33.88 -67.80 19.20
N LYS A 9 33.35 -69.02 19.38
CA LYS A 9 31.98 -69.37 18.99
C LYS A 9 30.89 -68.63 19.75
N ARG A 10 31.14 -68.30 21.04
CA ARG A 10 30.19 -67.59 21.91
C ARG A 10 30.12 -66.09 21.59
N ASP A 11 31.21 -65.51 21.11
CA ASP A 11 31.28 -64.09 20.75
C ASP A 11 30.82 -63.81 19.32
N LEU A 12 30.76 -64.82 18.45
CA LEU A 12 30.35 -64.65 17.04
C LEU A 12 28.90 -64.18 16.88
N PRO A 13 27.87 -64.80 17.51
CA PRO A 13 26.49 -64.31 17.40
C PRO A 13 26.31 -62.90 17.97
N LEU A 14 27.06 -62.58 19.03
CA LEU A 14 27.01 -61.26 19.65
C LEU A 14 27.61 -60.18 18.77
N ARG A 15 28.71 -60.46 18.05
CA ARG A 15 29.28 -59.56 17.05
C ARG A 15 28.38 -59.35 15.83
N ILE A 16 27.75 -60.44 15.34
CA ILE A 16 26.80 -60.36 14.22
C ILE A 16 25.57 -59.52 14.62
N SER A 17 25.02 -59.76 15.81
CA SER A 17 23.90 -58.98 16.35
C SER A 17 24.27 -57.50 16.48
N LEU A 18 25.45 -57.19 17.01
CA LEU A 18 25.93 -55.80 17.16
C LEU A 18 26.15 -55.11 15.81
N THR A 19 26.70 -55.81 14.82
CA THR A 19 26.87 -55.22 13.47
C THR A 19 25.55 -54.96 12.78
N ILE A 20 24.57 -55.85 12.95
CA ILE A 20 23.21 -55.63 12.39
C ILE A 20 22.54 -54.40 13.03
N VAL A 21 22.61 -54.30 14.38
CA VAL A 21 22.05 -53.16 15.12
C VAL A 21 22.70 -51.84 14.66
N LEU A 22 24.06 -51.83 14.55
CA LEU A 22 24.79 -50.67 14.05
C LEU A 22 24.41 -50.30 12.62
N ALA A 23 24.29 -51.28 11.73
CA ALA A 23 23.89 -51.04 10.35
C ALA A 23 22.46 -50.48 10.26
N MET A 24 21.51 -51.04 11.02
CA MET A 24 20.12 -50.53 11.10
C MET A 24 20.08 -49.13 11.68
N SER A 25 20.82 -48.85 12.74
CA SER A 25 20.91 -47.52 13.36
C SER A 25 21.48 -46.49 12.39
N LEU A 26 22.54 -46.85 11.66
CA LEU A 26 23.13 -46.00 10.64
C LEU A 26 22.12 -45.68 9.50
N LEU A 27 21.44 -46.72 9.02
CA LEU A 27 20.42 -46.56 7.96
C LEU A 27 19.26 -45.66 8.40
N LEU A 28 18.77 -45.87 9.65
CA LEU A 28 17.74 -45.01 10.24
C LEU A 28 18.20 -43.56 10.36
N THR A 29 19.45 -43.34 10.79
CA THR A 29 20.00 -41.99 10.93
C THR A 29 20.13 -41.28 9.58
N VAL A 30 20.62 -41.99 8.54
CA VAL A 30 20.74 -41.45 7.21
C VAL A 30 19.37 -41.13 6.63
N THR A 31 18.40 -42.03 6.74
CA THR A 31 17.03 -41.76 6.24
C THR A 31 16.38 -40.58 6.95
N LEU A 32 16.55 -40.46 8.25
CA LEU A 32 16.05 -39.32 9.03
C LEU A 32 16.69 -37.99 8.57
N LEU A 33 18.01 -37.99 8.38
CA LEU A 33 18.72 -36.79 7.88
C LEU A 33 18.28 -36.38 6.47
N VAL A 34 18.10 -37.34 5.58
CA VAL A 34 17.57 -37.08 4.22
C VAL A 34 16.16 -36.52 4.29
N MET A 35 15.29 -37.14 5.09
CA MET A 35 13.92 -36.70 5.28
C MET A 35 13.84 -35.27 5.87
N LEU A 36 14.65 -34.96 6.86
CA LEU A 36 14.72 -33.62 7.45
C LEU A 36 15.20 -32.56 6.45
N ARG A 37 16.19 -32.90 5.62
CA ARG A 37 16.65 -31.98 4.54
C ARG A 37 15.58 -31.75 3.52
N TYR A 38 14.94 -32.80 3.04
CA TYR A 38 13.85 -32.72 2.05
C TYR A 38 12.66 -31.93 2.61
N SER A 39 12.24 -32.22 3.85
CA SER A 39 11.16 -31.49 4.51
C SER A 39 11.46 -30.00 4.67
N ARG A 40 12.68 -29.64 5.07
CA ARG A 40 13.09 -28.22 5.18
C ARG A 40 13.09 -27.51 3.83
N GLN A 41 13.53 -28.17 2.77
CA GLN A 41 13.55 -27.59 1.42
C GLN A 41 12.12 -27.42 0.90
N SER A 42 11.26 -28.41 1.04
CA SER A 42 9.84 -28.32 0.63
C SER A 42 9.12 -27.21 1.40
N MET A 43 9.29 -27.14 2.73
CA MET A 43 8.70 -26.05 3.52
C MET A 43 9.18 -24.67 3.09
N LYS A 44 10.45 -24.53 2.72
CA LYS A 44 10.98 -23.25 2.24
C LYS A 44 10.35 -22.87 0.89
N GLU A 45 10.26 -23.80 -0.02
CA GLU A 45 9.62 -23.58 -1.34
C GLU A 45 8.14 -23.23 -1.18
N ASP A 46 7.40 -23.95 -0.36
CA ASP A 46 5.99 -23.69 -0.08
C ASP A 46 5.80 -22.31 0.55
N THR A 47 6.65 -21.95 1.52
CA THR A 47 6.59 -20.61 2.17
C THR A 47 6.89 -19.49 1.18
N MET A 48 7.88 -19.66 0.29
CA MET A 48 8.21 -18.67 -0.74
C MET A 48 7.07 -18.52 -1.73
N ASN A 49 6.45 -19.61 -2.17
CA ASN A 49 5.30 -19.58 -3.06
C ASN A 49 4.10 -18.88 -2.42
N MET A 50 3.80 -19.19 -1.15
CA MET A 50 2.75 -18.50 -0.40
C MET A 50 3.04 -17.00 -0.24
N ALA A 51 4.29 -16.63 0.02
CA ALA A 51 4.70 -15.24 0.13
C ALA A 51 4.50 -14.51 -1.21
N SER A 52 4.92 -15.10 -2.33
CA SER A 52 4.72 -14.52 -3.66
C SER A 52 3.25 -14.31 -3.96
N ILE A 53 2.41 -15.34 -3.79
CA ILE A 53 0.96 -15.24 -4.04
C ILE A 53 0.31 -14.17 -3.16
N THR A 54 0.72 -14.06 -1.90
CA THR A 54 0.17 -13.07 -0.98
C THR A 54 0.57 -11.65 -1.37
N LEU A 55 1.83 -11.45 -1.78
CA LEU A 55 2.32 -10.18 -2.29
C LEU A 55 1.64 -9.78 -3.60
N ASP A 56 1.51 -10.70 -4.55
CA ASP A 56 0.84 -10.45 -5.82
C ASP A 56 -0.62 -10.01 -5.63
N ARG A 57 -1.32 -10.62 -4.66
CA ARG A 57 -2.68 -10.20 -4.28
C ARG A 57 -2.70 -8.81 -3.67
N ALA A 58 -1.75 -8.49 -2.80
CA ALA A 58 -1.65 -7.17 -2.19
C ALA A 58 -1.35 -6.09 -3.24
N CYS A 59 -0.41 -6.34 -4.15
CA CYS A 59 -0.11 -5.46 -5.28
C CYS A 59 -1.35 -5.24 -6.15
N SER A 60 -2.01 -6.31 -6.59
CA SER A 60 -3.22 -6.21 -7.41
C SER A 60 -4.35 -5.44 -6.70
N ASN A 61 -4.49 -5.60 -5.38
CA ASN A 61 -5.47 -4.86 -4.61
C ASN A 61 -5.15 -3.36 -4.56
N ILE A 62 -3.88 -3.01 -4.33
CA ILE A 62 -3.42 -1.61 -4.37
C ILE A 62 -3.62 -1.02 -5.77
N ASP A 63 -3.21 -1.71 -6.82
CA ASP A 63 -3.37 -1.26 -8.20
C ASP A 63 -4.84 -1.00 -8.54
N ASN A 64 -5.75 -1.88 -8.13
CA ASN A 64 -7.18 -1.71 -8.33
C ASN A 64 -7.73 -0.47 -7.59
N ILE A 65 -7.24 -0.20 -6.39
CA ILE A 65 -7.61 0.99 -5.63
C ILE A 65 -7.13 2.26 -6.35
N LEU A 66 -5.87 2.29 -6.75
CA LEU A 66 -5.30 3.44 -7.45
C LEU A 66 -6.02 3.69 -8.78
N LEU A 67 -6.26 2.64 -9.56
CA LEU A 67 -7.02 2.71 -10.81
C LEU A 67 -8.44 3.25 -10.58
N SER A 68 -9.15 2.74 -9.57
CA SER A 68 -10.49 3.22 -9.22
C SER A 68 -10.51 4.71 -8.89
N VAL A 69 -9.47 5.22 -8.22
CA VAL A 69 -9.34 6.65 -7.91
C VAL A 69 -9.08 7.47 -9.18
N GLU A 70 -8.20 7.00 -10.06
CA GLU A 70 -7.94 7.64 -11.36
C GLU A 70 -9.20 7.71 -12.24
N GLU A 71 -9.94 6.60 -12.34
CA GLU A 71 -11.18 6.54 -13.09
C GLU A 71 -12.24 7.51 -12.54
N THR A 72 -12.30 7.67 -11.22
CA THR A 72 -13.24 8.61 -10.58
C THR A 72 -12.93 10.05 -10.99
N ILE A 73 -11.66 10.44 -11.05
CA ILE A 73 -11.25 11.74 -11.56
C ILE A 73 -11.60 11.85 -13.05
N GLY A 74 -11.21 10.87 -13.86
CA GLY A 74 -11.42 10.87 -15.30
C GLY A 74 -12.89 11.06 -15.67
N ASN A 75 -13.78 10.30 -15.04
CA ASN A 75 -15.22 10.38 -15.27
C ASN A 75 -15.80 11.75 -14.88
N THR A 76 -15.31 12.35 -13.79
CA THR A 76 -15.76 13.68 -13.37
C THR A 76 -15.21 14.76 -14.27
N TYR A 77 -13.95 14.65 -14.66
CA TYR A 77 -13.24 15.59 -15.52
C TYR A 77 -13.96 15.84 -16.85
N PHE A 78 -14.41 14.80 -17.54
CA PHE A 78 -15.11 14.92 -18.83
C PHE A 78 -16.48 15.61 -18.70
N ASN A 79 -17.09 15.59 -17.53
CA ASN A 79 -18.41 16.15 -17.29
C ASN A 79 -18.38 17.46 -16.50
N MET A 80 -17.19 17.91 -16.08
CA MET A 80 -17.04 19.07 -15.22
C MET A 80 -17.21 20.38 -16.02
N ARG A 81 -18.09 21.26 -15.50
CA ARG A 81 -18.24 22.62 -15.97
C ARG A 81 -17.61 23.59 -14.99
N TYR A 82 -16.85 24.54 -15.49
CA TYR A 82 -16.07 25.49 -14.66
C TYR A 82 -16.79 26.82 -14.43
N ASP A 83 -18.02 26.94 -14.94
CA ASP A 83 -18.80 28.20 -15.03
C ASP A 83 -19.43 28.59 -13.67
N SER A 84 -19.58 27.67 -12.73
CA SER A 84 -20.19 27.96 -11.44
C SER A 84 -19.37 27.40 -10.27
N PRO A 85 -18.98 28.25 -9.31
CA PRO A 85 -18.30 27.83 -8.08
C PRO A 85 -19.08 26.77 -7.29
N ASP A 86 -20.42 26.88 -7.21
CA ASP A 86 -21.28 25.97 -6.45
C ASP A 86 -21.27 24.54 -7.04
N LEU A 87 -21.17 24.43 -8.36
CA LEU A 87 -21.06 23.13 -9.04
C LEU A 87 -19.75 22.44 -8.70
N LEU A 88 -18.65 23.19 -8.54
CA LEU A 88 -17.34 22.64 -8.21
C LEU A 88 -17.33 22.01 -6.83
N GLN A 89 -18.02 22.60 -5.87
CA GLN A 89 -18.21 22.01 -4.54
C GLN A 89 -19.01 20.70 -4.63
N THR A 90 -20.03 20.66 -5.46
CA THR A 90 -20.83 19.45 -5.71
C THR A 90 -19.97 18.34 -6.37
N TYR A 91 -19.11 18.67 -7.32
CA TYR A 91 -18.21 17.70 -7.94
C TYR A 91 -17.22 17.13 -6.93
N ALA A 92 -16.58 17.98 -6.12
CA ALA A 92 -15.66 17.53 -5.08
C ALA A 92 -16.35 16.59 -4.07
N HIS A 93 -17.58 16.93 -3.65
CA HIS A 93 -18.38 16.09 -2.76
C HIS A 93 -18.67 14.72 -3.38
N LYS A 94 -19.19 14.70 -4.62
CA LYS A 94 -19.55 13.44 -5.31
C LYS A 94 -18.34 12.52 -5.54
N ILE A 95 -17.17 13.08 -5.81
CA ILE A 95 -15.93 12.28 -5.94
C ILE A 95 -15.65 11.53 -4.65
N VAL A 96 -15.74 12.21 -3.51
CA VAL A 96 -15.50 11.60 -2.20
C VAL A 96 -16.62 10.62 -1.83
N GLU A 97 -17.87 10.93 -2.13
CA GLU A 97 -19.03 10.10 -1.83
C GLU A 97 -19.00 8.79 -2.61
N ASN A 98 -18.76 8.87 -3.93
CA ASN A 98 -18.90 7.74 -4.85
C ASN A 98 -17.69 6.78 -4.81
N ASN A 99 -16.55 7.20 -4.26
CA ASN A 99 -15.39 6.33 -4.17
C ASN A 99 -14.94 6.15 -2.72
N PRO A 100 -15.12 4.93 -2.14
CA PRO A 100 -14.79 4.67 -0.75
C PRO A 100 -13.28 4.78 -0.43
N TYR A 101 -12.42 4.73 -1.44
CA TYR A 101 -10.97 4.83 -1.28
C TYR A 101 -10.47 6.27 -1.25
N VAL A 102 -11.29 7.22 -1.71
CA VAL A 102 -10.96 8.65 -1.70
C VAL A 102 -11.18 9.22 -0.31
N TYR A 103 -10.12 9.76 0.28
CA TYR A 103 -10.19 10.51 1.54
C TYR A 103 -10.77 11.91 1.32
N GLY A 104 -10.32 12.59 0.27
CA GLY A 104 -10.75 13.93 -0.04
C GLY A 104 -10.46 14.31 -1.49
N CYS A 105 -11.11 15.36 -1.94
CA CYS A 105 -10.93 15.95 -3.27
C CYS A 105 -10.81 17.47 -3.15
N ALA A 106 -9.76 18.02 -3.73
CA ALA A 106 -9.58 19.47 -3.88
C ALA A 106 -9.66 19.87 -5.35
N ILE A 107 -10.36 20.95 -5.63
CA ILE A 107 -10.42 21.59 -6.95
C ILE A 107 -10.01 23.04 -6.76
N ALA A 108 -8.94 23.47 -7.43
CA ALA A 108 -8.39 24.80 -7.28
C ALA A 108 -8.06 25.41 -8.63
N PHE A 109 -8.29 26.70 -8.76
CA PHE A 109 -8.07 27.45 -9.99
C PHE A 109 -6.93 28.47 -9.86
N LYS A 110 -6.47 28.99 -10.99
CA LYS A 110 -5.53 30.12 -11.02
C LYS A 110 -6.09 31.31 -10.25
N PRO A 111 -5.22 32.13 -9.62
CA PRO A 111 -5.66 33.39 -9.04
C PRO A 111 -6.47 34.22 -10.03
N HIS A 112 -7.53 34.85 -9.55
CA HIS A 112 -8.44 35.69 -10.30
C HIS A 112 -9.21 35.00 -11.48
N TYR A 113 -9.27 33.67 -11.49
CA TYR A 113 -10.03 32.93 -12.51
C TYR A 113 -11.54 33.21 -12.40
N PHE A 114 -12.09 33.22 -11.20
CA PHE A 114 -13.48 33.62 -10.96
C PHE A 114 -13.55 35.06 -10.51
N LYS A 115 -14.50 35.82 -11.11
CA LYS A 115 -14.75 37.21 -10.71
C LYS A 115 -15.12 37.30 -9.25
N GLY A 116 -14.46 38.19 -8.52
CA GLY A 116 -14.72 38.41 -7.09
C GLY A 116 -13.96 37.47 -6.13
N HIS A 117 -13.13 36.58 -6.66
CA HIS A 117 -12.28 35.69 -5.88
C HIS A 117 -10.81 35.87 -6.26
N ASP A 118 -9.99 36.35 -5.36
CA ASP A 118 -8.54 36.39 -5.57
C ASP A 118 -7.93 35.01 -5.68
N LEU A 119 -8.38 34.10 -4.82
CA LEU A 119 -8.06 32.67 -4.83
C LEU A 119 -9.38 31.89 -4.74
N PHE A 120 -9.48 30.79 -5.48
CA PHE A 120 -10.65 29.93 -5.42
C PHE A 120 -10.23 28.46 -5.32
N MET A 121 -10.66 27.82 -4.25
CA MET A 121 -10.51 26.40 -4.03
C MET A 121 -11.73 25.85 -3.28
N VAL A 122 -12.14 24.65 -3.63
CA VAL A 122 -13.06 23.82 -2.86
C VAL A 122 -12.35 22.56 -2.42
N TYR A 123 -12.61 22.15 -1.20
CA TYR A 123 -12.09 20.92 -0.65
C TYR A 123 -13.19 20.17 0.10
N ALA A 124 -13.43 18.93 -0.31
CA ALA A 124 -14.33 18.00 0.36
C ALA A 124 -13.53 16.82 0.86
N HIS A 125 -13.71 16.41 2.11
CA HIS A 125 -13.00 15.28 2.69
C HIS A 125 -13.83 14.54 3.73
N ARG A 126 -13.45 13.29 3.99
CA ARG A 126 -14.07 12.49 5.05
C ARG A 126 -13.62 12.99 6.41
N ALA A 127 -14.57 13.13 7.34
CA ALA A 127 -14.28 13.56 8.70
C ALA A 127 -13.35 12.57 9.40
N ASP A 128 -12.45 13.09 10.24
CA ASP A 128 -11.61 12.27 11.09
C ASP A 128 -12.43 11.67 12.23
N SER A 129 -12.77 10.41 12.08
CA SER A 129 -13.43 9.63 13.12
C SER A 129 -12.70 8.29 13.26
N THR A 130 -12.28 7.96 14.47
CA THR A 130 -11.62 6.70 14.77
C THR A 130 -12.58 5.53 14.91
N ASN A 131 -13.88 5.80 15.06
CA ASN A 131 -14.88 4.81 15.45
C ASN A 131 -15.84 4.39 14.35
N GLN A 132 -15.70 4.90 13.12
CA GLN A 132 -16.56 4.57 11.99
C GLN A 132 -15.76 3.96 10.85
N ASP A 133 -16.43 3.06 10.11
CA ASP A 133 -15.91 2.59 8.84
C ASP A 133 -15.56 3.79 7.95
N TYR A 134 -14.39 3.74 7.36
CA TYR A 134 -13.83 4.82 6.56
C TYR A 134 -14.81 5.36 5.51
N ALA A 135 -15.50 4.46 4.81
CA ALA A 135 -16.46 4.79 3.76
C ALA A 135 -17.73 5.49 4.28
N GLN A 136 -18.08 5.31 5.55
CA GLN A 136 -19.31 5.84 6.17
C GLN A 136 -19.10 7.17 6.90
N ARG A 137 -17.88 7.71 6.91
CA ARG A 137 -17.58 8.98 7.56
C ARG A 137 -18.28 10.14 6.86
N ALA A 138 -18.78 11.10 7.63
CA ALA A 138 -19.37 12.32 7.09
C ALA A 138 -18.38 13.07 6.20
N ILE A 139 -18.87 13.70 5.13
CA ILE A 139 -18.07 14.53 4.24
C ILE A 139 -18.14 15.97 4.72
N VAL A 140 -16.99 16.56 4.97
CA VAL A 140 -16.83 17.96 5.41
C VAL A 140 -16.31 18.78 4.24
N HIS A 141 -16.74 20.03 4.16
CA HIS A 141 -16.31 20.99 3.15
C HIS A 141 -15.46 22.08 3.79
N GLU A 142 -14.35 22.39 3.16
CA GLU A 142 -13.44 23.47 3.55
C GLU A 142 -13.06 24.31 2.33
N ASP A 143 -12.68 25.56 2.54
CA ASP A 143 -12.20 26.49 1.52
C ASP A 143 -10.68 26.59 1.49
N HIS A 144 -10.02 25.83 2.32
CA HIS A 144 -8.57 25.80 2.45
C HIS A 144 -8.07 24.35 2.59
N PHE A 145 -6.80 24.15 2.29
CA PHE A 145 -6.12 22.88 2.41
C PHE A 145 -4.75 23.11 3.06
N GLY A 146 -4.69 22.82 4.37
CA GLY A 146 -3.51 23.09 5.17
C GLY A 146 -3.32 24.57 5.54
N THR A 147 -2.14 24.91 6.04
CA THR A 147 -1.83 26.24 6.57
C THR A 147 -1.29 27.22 5.52
N LYS A 148 -0.89 26.72 4.34
CA LYS A 148 -0.34 27.54 3.26
C LYS A 148 -1.36 27.69 2.13
N PRO A 149 -1.38 28.82 1.43
CA PRO A 149 -2.19 28.95 0.22
C PRO A 149 -1.91 27.80 -0.76
N TYR A 150 -2.95 27.25 -1.37
CA TYR A 150 -2.81 26.13 -2.33
C TYR A 150 -1.85 26.44 -3.46
N THR A 151 -1.76 27.69 -3.89
CA THR A 151 -0.84 28.17 -4.94
C THR A 151 0.65 27.96 -4.62
N ARG A 152 0.99 27.65 -3.36
CA ARG A 152 2.35 27.33 -2.89
C ARG A 152 2.51 25.87 -2.51
N GLN A 153 1.49 25.07 -2.72
CA GLN A 153 1.52 23.66 -2.36
C GLN A 153 1.94 22.82 -3.56
N ILE A 154 2.68 21.73 -3.28
CA ILE A 154 3.32 20.92 -4.33
C ILE A 154 2.29 20.27 -5.27
N TRP A 155 1.16 19.81 -4.72
CA TRP A 155 0.11 19.20 -5.53
C TRP A 155 -0.46 20.13 -6.60
N TYR A 156 -0.54 21.42 -6.31
CA TYR A 156 -1.00 22.41 -7.25
C TYR A 156 0.13 22.86 -8.20
N THR A 157 1.26 23.31 -7.65
CA THR A 157 2.36 23.88 -8.45
C THR A 157 2.96 22.87 -9.42
N HIS A 158 3.18 21.64 -8.95
CA HIS A 158 3.77 20.59 -9.77
C HIS A 158 2.83 20.20 -10.94
N THR A 159 1.54 19.99 -10.67
CA THR A 159 0.56 19.62 -11.68
C THR A 159 0.35 20.74 -12.72
N MET A 160 0.29 22.00 -12.26
CA MET A 160 0.20 23.15 -13.16
C MET A 160 1.41 23.30 -14.08
N THR A 161 2.61 22.93 -13.58
CA THR A 161 3.85 23.04 -14.38
C THR A 161 3.98 21.89 -15.37
N MET A 162 3.67 20.67 -14.94
CA MET A 162 3.80 19.48 -15.78
C MET A 162 2.69 19.37 -16.83
N ASN A 163 1.54 20.00 -16.60
CA ASN A 163 0.34 19.94 -17.44
C ASN A 163 -0.07 18.51 -17.81
N THR A 164 0.10 17.58 -16.87
CA THR A 164 -0.27 16.17 -17.01
C THR A 164 -0.73 15.63 -15.66
N SER A 165 -1.50 14.55 -15.70
CA SER A 165 -1.87 13.83 -14.48
C SER A 165 -0.65 13.21 -13.83
N VAL A 166 -0.56 13.31 -12.50
CA VAL A 166 0.59 12.84 -11.73
C VAL A 166 0.15 12.27 -10.37
N TRP A 167 0.74 11.15 -9.99
CA TRP A 167 0.72 10.67 -8.62
C TRP A 167 1.83 11.35 -7.82
N LEU A 168 1.48 11.83 -6.66
CA LEU A 168 2.40 12.47 -5.72
C LEU A 168 2.68 11.53 -4.56
N ASN A 169 3.94 11.51 -4.14
CA ASN A 169 4.37 10.79 -2.95
C ASN A 169 3.63 11.30 -1.71
N PRO A 170 3.52 10.46 -0.65
CA PRO A 170 2.84 10.85 0.56
C PRO A 170 3.33 12.18 1.09
N MET A 171 2.43 13.13 1.20
CA MET A 171 2.69 14.47 1.73
C MET A 171 2.48 14.46 3.23
N LYS A 172 3.39 15.09 3.98
CA LYS A 172 3.22 15.34 5.41
C LYS A 172 1.89 16.04 5.64
N GLY A 173 1.10 15.44 6.52
CA GLY A 173 -0.27 15.82 6.79
C GLY A 173 -0.48 17.32 6.79
N MET A 174 -1.31 17.75 5.91
CA MET A 174 -1.85 19.08 5.96
C MET A 174 -2.76 19.12 7.16
N LYS A 175 -2.35 19.92 8.14
CA LYS A 175 -3.08 20.08 9.38
C LYS A 175 -4.38 20.83 9.14
N SER A 176 -5.36 20.21 8.58
CA SER A 176 -6.73 20.62 8.88
C SER A 176 -7.44 19.61 9.76
N SER A 177 -7.05 18.36 9.71
CA SER A 177 -7.70 17.35 10.54
C SER A 177 -6.87 16.07 10.59
N GLY A 178 -5.97 15.95 11.55
CA GLY A 178 -5.38 14.64 11.82
C GLY A 178 -4.18 14.25 10.94
N ILE A 179 -3.32 13.58 11.53
CA ILE A 179 -1.92 13.27 11.34
C ILE A 179 -1.66 12.19 10.26
N GLN A 180 -2.56 11.98 9.29
CA GLN A 180 -2.35 10.91 8.33
C GLN A 180 -1.68 11.44 7.06
N PRO A 181 -0.53 10.88 6.65
CA PRO A 181 0.03 11.20 5.35
C PRO A 181 -0.94 10.75 4.24
N LEU A 182 -1.06 11.57 3.21
CA LEU A 182 -1.93 11.35 2.07
C LEU A 182 -1.07 11.24 0.82
N THR A 183 -1.29 10.21 0.01
CA THR A 183 -0.86 10.21 -1.38
C THR A 183 -1.96 10.81 -2.23
N ALA A 184 -1.61 11.37 -3.37
CA ALA A 184 -2.57 12.09 -4.19
C ALA A 184 -2.38 11.84 -5.69
N VAL A 185 -3.46 11.73 -6.41
CA VAL A 185 -3.46 11.86 -7.86
C VAL A 185 -4.06 13.21 -8.25
N CYS A 186 -3.34 13.97 -9.04
CA CYS A 186 -3.74 15.31 -9.46
C CYS A 186 -3.75 15.39 -10.98
N ALA A 187 -4.75 16.06 -11.53
CA ALA A 187 -4.89 16.31 -12.96
C ALA A 187 -5.09 17.81 -13.24
N PRO A 188 -4.48 18.35 -14.29
CA PRO A 188 -4.70 19.73 -14.69
C PRO A 188 -6.10 19.89 -15.28
N LEU A 189 -6.75 21.01 -15.04
CA LEU A 189 -8.01 21.40 -15.65
C LEU A 189 -7.70 22.39 -16.79
N PRO A 190 -7.89 22.00 -18.07
CA PRO A 190 -7.57 22.88 -19.20
C PRO A 190 -8.68 23.82 -19.52
N ASP A 191 -8.33 24.96 -20.18
CA ASP A 191 -9.24 25.78 -20.95
C ASP A 191 -9.52 25.17 -22.34
N ALA A 192 -10.23 25.92 -23.18
CA ALA A 192 -10.56 25.48 -24.54
C ALA A 192 -9.31 25.35 -25.45
N GLU A 193 -8.24 26.04 -25.12
CA GLU A 193 -6.95 26.02 -25.80
C GLU A 193 -5.99 24.95 -25.27
N GLY A 194 -6.37 24.25 -24.21
CA GLY A 194 -5.56 23.19 -23.58
C GLY A 194 -4.57 23.69 -22.51
N ASN A 195 -4.63 24.99 -22.16
CA ASN A 195 -3.77 25.50 -21.07
C ASN A 195 -4.36 25.19 -19.72
N PRO A 196 -3.55 24.81 -18.72
CA PRO A 196 -4.05 24.51 -17.39
C PRO A 196 -4.55 25.80 -16.72
N VAL A 197 -5.82 25.83 -16.33
CA VAL A 197 -6.44 26.93 -15.58
C VAL A 197 -6.70 26.57 -14.13
N GLY A 198 -6.61 25.28 -13.79
CA GLY A 198 -6.82 24.77 -12.45
C GLY A 198 -6.26 23.36 -12.29
N VAL A 199 -6.48 22.79 -11.14
CA VAL A 199 -6.09 21.43 -10.79
C VAL A 199 -7.22 20.77 -10.01
N ILE A 200 -7.53 19.53 -10.37
CA ILE A 200 -8.28 18.61 -9.53
C ILE A 200 -7.34 17.62 -8.90
N CYS A 201 -7.46 17.39 -7.59
CA CYS A 201 -6.60 16.52 -6.85
C CYS A 201 -7.41 15.64 -5.89
N THR A 202 -7.24 14.32 -5.97
CA THR A 202 -7.87 13.38 -5.02
C THR A 202 -6.81 12.78 -4.12
N PHE A 203 -7.17 12.66 -2.85
CA PHE A 203 -6.29 12.20 -1.79
C PHE A 203 -6.70 10.81 -1.33
N VAL A 204 -5.73 9.92 -1.17
CA VAL A 204 -5.87 8.57 -0.63
C VAL A 204 -5.09 8.48 0.67
N SER A 205 -5.73 7.94 1.71
CA SER A 205 -5.07 7.75 3.00
C SER A 205 -4.03 6.65 2.95
N THR A 206 -2.81 6.93 3.39
CA THR A 206 -1.77 5.89 3.52
C THR A 206 -2.11 4.86 4.59
N SER A 207 -2.99 5.16 5.56
CA SER A 207 -3.45 4.17 6.53
C SER A 207 -4.32 3.08 5.88
N LEU A 208 -5.05 3.39 4.81
CA LEU A 208 -5.73 2.40 3.99
C LEU A 208 -4.72 1.43 3.36
N LEU A 209 -3.67 1.96 2.74
CA LEU A 209 -2.60 1.16 2.15
C LEU A 209 -1.84 0.36 3.21
N SER A 210 -1.60 0.95 4.38
CA SER A 210 -0.97 0.27 5.52
C SER A 210 -1.78 -0.94 6.00
N GLY A 211 -3.11 -0.83 6.02
CA GLY A 211 -3.99 -1.95 6.35
C GLY A 211 -3.83 -3.13 5.38
N ILE A 212 -3.74 -2.86 4.07
CA ILE A 212 -3.53 -3.89 3.05
C ILE A 212 -2.16 -4.54 3.21
N ILE A 213 -1.11 -3.75 3.38
CA ILE A 213 0.27 -4.22 3.57
C ILE A 213 0.40 -5.02 4.87
N ALA A 214 -0.23 -4.59 5.95
CA ALA A 214 -0.23 -5.32 7.21
C ALA A 214 -0.93 -6.69 7.10
N ALA A 215 -1.99 -6.78 6.30
CA ALA A 215 -2.70 -8.04 6.03
C ALA A 215 -1.93 -8.98 5.08
N ALA A 216 -0.98 -8.47 4.30
CA ALA A 216 -0.19 -9.21 3.33
C ALA A 216 1.01 -9.95 3.94
N LYS A 217 1.12 -10.05 5.26
CA LYS A 217 2.22 -10.78 5.93
C LYS A 217 2.09 -12.28 5.69
N PRO A 218 3.08 -12.92 5.03
CA PRO A 218 3.01 -14.35 4.75
C PRO A 218 3.16 -15.22 6.01
N THR A 219 3.81 -14.71 7.05
CA THR A 219 3.96 -15.40 8.36
C THR A 219 3.85 -14.37 9.51
N PRO A 220 3.53 -14.82 10.74
CA PRO A 220 3.42 -13.92 11.90
C PRO A 220 4.71 -13.11 12.19
N ASN A 221 5.87 -13.65 11.84
CA ASN A 221 7.18 -13.04 12.09
C ASN A 221 7.74 -12.31 10.85
N SER A 222 6.98 -12.21 9.78
CA SER A 222 7.37 -11.46 8.60
C SER A 222 6.82 -10.03 8.63
N TYR A 223 7.39 -9.19 7.82
CA TYR A 223 6.87 -7.84 7.57
C TYR A 223 6.77 -7.60 6.06
N CYS A 224 5.88 -6.72 5.70
CA CYS A 224 5.77 -6.15 4.36
C CYS A 224 5.92 -4.65 4.45
N ALA A 225 6.49 -4.05 3.42
CA ALA A 225 6.63 -2.61 3.29
C ALA A 225 6.23 -2.20 1.87
N LEU A 226 5.74 -0.97 1.74
CA LEU A 226 5.53 -0.34 0.44
C LEU A 226 6.59 0.74 0.28
N VAL A 227 7.35 0.66 -0.79
CA VAL A 227 8.41 1.61 -1.11
C VAL A 227 8.15 2.26 -2.46
N ASP A 228 8.56 3.50 -2.60
CA ASP A 228 8.56 4.22 -3.87
C ASP A 228 9.77 3.82 -4.73
N ARG A 229 9.80 4.32 -5.98
CA ARG A 229 10.89 4.08 -6.95
C ARG A 229 12.27 4.53 -6.43
N ASP A 230 12.29 5.54 -5.58
CA ASP A 230 13.49 6.07 -4.95
C ASP A 230 13.93 5.28 -3.71
N GLY A 231 13.22 4.19 -3.35
CA GLY A 231 13.51 3.38 -2.18
C GLY A 231 12.96 3.93 -0.87
N SER A 232 12.21 5.01 -0.93
CA SER A 232 11.58 5.64 0.22
C SER A 232 10.35 4.87 0.67
N PHE A 233 10.15 4.72 1.98
CA PHE A 233 8.98 4.03 2.50
C PHE A 233 7.72 4.88 2.34
N ILE A 234 6.73 4.34 1.62
CA ILE A 234 5.34 4.82 1.64
C ILE A 234 4.63 4.24 2.86
N VAL A 235 4.88 2.96 3.15
CA VAL A 235 4.42 2.26 4.34
C VAL A 235 5.61 1.56 4.99
N ASP A 236 5.98 2.01 6.18
CA ASP A 236 7.09 1.45 6.96
C ASP A 236 6.66 0.13 7.63
N PRO A 237 7.49 -0.93 7.60
CA PRO A 237 7.19 -2.21 8.22
C PRO A 237 7.06 -2.14 9.74
N THR A 238 7.63 -1.14 10.39
CA THR A 238 7.55 -0.94 11.85
C THR A 238 6.27 -0.25 12.31
N GLY A 239 5.39 0.12 11.37
CA GLY A 239 4.15 0.83 11.66
C GLY A 239 4.34 2.33 11.88
N GLY A 240 5.55 2.84 11.70
CA GLY A 240 5.85 4.27 11.61
C GLY A 240 5.66 4.76 10.18
N TYR A 241 5.09 5.94 9.99
CA TYR A 241 5.10 6.60 8.69
C TYR A 241 6.47 7.25 8.51
N SER A 242 7.32 6.67 7.65
CA SER A 242 8.55 7.33 7.26
C SER A 242 8.19 8.48 6.32
N LEU A 243 8.20 9.65 6.87
CA LEU A 243 8.04 10.90 6.11
C LEU A 243 9.44 11.37 5.73
N ILE A 244 9.76 11.30 4.47
CA ILE A 244 10.93 11.96 3.89
C ILE A 244 10.68 13.46 3.84
#